data_dd27e0ff66fedb9c4803d6f94c74d870
#
_entry.id   dd27e0ff66fedb9c4803d6f94c74d870
#
_cell.length_a   1.000
_cell.length_b   1.000
_cell.length_c   1.000
_cell.angle_alpha   90.00
_cell.angle_beta   90.00
_cell.angle_gamma   90.00
#
_symmetry.space_group_name_H-M   'P 1'
#
loop_
_entity.id
_entity.type
_entity.pdbx_description
1 polymer ?
#
loop_
_entity_poly.entity_id
_entity_poly.type
_entity_poly.pdbx_seq_one_letter_code
_entity_poly.pdbx_strand_id
1 'polypeptide(L)'
;VFAILRKHKLNLKEGTASLLEVESGSNDPMAYMLTVIAVGLLGFGEQGSFALQLVLQLVVGLAVGCAAAWVSRKMLERWISDGLETVFLIAMVLLCYGVSSLLRGNAYLSLYLFGILLGNRPIRQKRTLISFFDGVTRLAQIAVFFVIGLLSFPKQMPANLPMALAVCGIVTFLSRPIATYVLLRPAKCSLRQIALVSWAGLRGASSTVFAIMAVAAGVTMHRLSLIHISEPTRPEP
;
A
#
# COMPACT_ATOMS: atom_id res chain seq x y z
N VAL A 1 -11.42 6.97 0.05
CA VAL A 1 -12.72 6.73 -0.62
C VAL A 1 -13.54 5.72 0.17
N PHE A 2 -12.96 4.56 0.49
CA PHE A 2 -13.67 3.46 1.14
C PHE A 2 -14.27 3.83 2.52
N ALA A 3 -13.52 4.55 3.35
CA ALA A 3 -14.01 5.04 4.64
C ALA A 3 -15.21 5.98 4.49
N ILE A 4 -15.25 6.77 3.43
CA ILE A 4 -16.36 7.69 3.13
C ILE A 4 -17.59 6.89 2.69
N LEU A 5 -17.42 5.90 1.81
CA LEU A 5 -18.51 5.03 1.35
C LEU A 5 -19.16 4.26 2.50
N ARG A 6 -18.35 3.68 3.41
CA ARG A 6 -18.82 3.01 4.62
C ARG A 6 -19.57 3.97 5.57
N LYS A 7 -19.00 5.15 5.81
CA LYS A 7 -19.57 6.13 6.74
C LYS A 7 -20.95 6.61 6.27
N HIS A 8 -21.11 6.79 4.97
CA HIS A 8 -22.37 7.30 4.38
C HIS A 8 -23.30 6.18 3.89
N LYS A 9 -22.98 4.91 4.11
CA LYS A 9 -23.78 3.75 3.66
C LYS A 9 -24.16 3.83 2.17
N LEU A 10 -23.27 4.39 1.34
CA LEU A 10 -23.50 4.54 -0.08
C LEU A 10 -23.35 3.18 -0.76
N ASN A 11 -24.46 2.68 -1.29
CA ASN A 11 -24.48 1.44 -2.05
C ASN A 11 -24.23 1.78 -3.52
N LEU A 12 -23.01 1.49 -4.00
CA LEU A 12 -22.67 1.69 -5.41
C LEU A 12 -23.22 0.52 -6.23
N LYS A 13 -23.89 0.86 -7.35
CA LYS A 13 -24.43 -0.14 -8.27
C LYS A 13 -23.33 -0.96 -8.93
N GLU A 14 -23.67 -2.13 -9.45
CA GLU A 14 -22.80 -2.97 -10.31
C GLU A 14 -21.51 -3.47 -9.62
N GLY A 15 -21.52 -3.65 -8.30
CA GLY A 15 -20.33 -4.14 -7.58
C GLY A 15 -19.15 -3.14 -7.53
N THR A 16 -19.38 -1.88 -7.89
CA THR A 16 -18.32 -0.85 -7.94
C THR A 16 -17.63 -0.64 -6.58
N ALA A 17 -18.34 -0.83 -5.47
CA ALA A 17 -17.76 -0.74 -4.14
C ALA A 17 -16.69 -1.80 -3.91
N SER A 18 -16.97 -3.06 -4.27
CA SER A 18 -16.01 -4.17 -4.17
C SER A 18 -14.82 -3.97 -5.11
N LEU A 19 -15.07 -3.44 -6.31
CA LEU A 19 -14.00 -3.14 -7.27
C LEU A 19 -13.03 -2.08 -6.70
N LEU A 20 -13.55 -1.01 -6.10
CA LEU A 20 -12.76 0.03 -5.46
C LEU A 20 -12.00 -0.50 -4.22
N GLU A 21 -12.57 -1.46 -3.50
CA GLU A 21 -11.93 -2.12 -2.37
C GLU A 21 -10.72 -2.94 -2.83
N VAL A 22 -10.87 -3.72 -3.86
CA VAL A 22 -9.78 -4.52 -4.45
C VAL A 22 -8.71 -3.62 -5.07
N GLU A 23 -9.10 -2.59 -5.83
CA GLU A 23 -8.16 -1.64 -6.42
C GLU A 23 -7.34 -0.92 -5.36
N SER A 24 -7.99 -0.41 -4.33
CA SER A 24 -7.32 0.30 -3.23
C SER A 24 -6.39 -0.61 -2.42
N GLY A 25 -6.78 -1.85 -2.18
CA GLY A 25 -5.98 -2.80 -1.38
C GLY A 25 -4.81 -3.43 -2.14
N SER A 26 -4.96 -3.67 -3.44
CA SER A 26 -3.90 -4.25 -4.27
C SER A 26 -2.86 -3.24 -4.74
N ASN A 27 -3.17 -1.95 -4.67
CA ASN A 27 -2.31 -0.89 -5.16
C ASN A 27 -0.97 -0.82 -4.39
N ASP A 28 -1.00 -0.94 -3.07
CA ASP A 28 0.19 -0.85 -2.22
C ASP A 28 1.19 -2.01 -2.43
N PRO A 29 0.76 -3.29 -2.46
CA PRO A 29 1.65 -4.40 -2.80
C PRO A 29 2.32 -4.25 -4.16
N MET A 30 1.56 -3.81 -5.18
CA MET A 30 2.08 -3.60 -6.53
C MET A 30 3.04 -2.40 -6.60
N ALA A 31 2.71 -1.29 -5.94
CA ALA A 31 3.57 -0.12 -5.88
C ALA A 31 4.89 -0.41 -5.18
N TYR A 32 4.87 -1.16 -4.06
CA TYR A 32 6.08 -1.62 -3.39
C TYR A 32 6.95 -2.46 -4.32
N MET A 33 6.37 -3.46 -4.97
CA MET A 33 7.07 -4.34 -5.88
C MET A 33 7.74 -3.56 -7.02
N LEU A 34 6.98 -2.66 -7.67
CA LEU A 34 7.50 -1.82 -8.76
C LEU A 34 8.61 -0.87 -8.28
N THR A 35 8.51 -0.35 -7.05
CA THR A 35 9.54 0.52 -6.47
C THR A 35 10.85 -0.24 -6.24
N VAL A 36 10.80 -1.43 -5.62
CA VAL A 36 11.98 -2.28 -5.41
C VAL A 36 12.66 -2.61 -6.74
N ILE A 37 11.85 -2.94 -7.73
CA ILE A 37 12.29 -3.23 -9.08
C ILE A 37 12.97 -2.02 -9.73
N ALA A 38 12.35 -0.85 -9.69
CA ALA A 38 12.89 0.36 -10.28
C ALA A 38 14.22 0.75 -9.61
N VAL A 39 14.31 0.65 -8.29
CA VAL A 39 15.55 0.87 -7.53
C VAL A 39 16.65 -0.10 -7.94
N GLY A 40 16.30 -1.38 -8.13
CA GLY A 40 17.25 -2.40 -8.60
C GLY A 40 17.76 -2.13 -10.02
N LEU A 41 16.87 -1.71 -10.95
CA LEU A 41 17.25 -1.34 -12.32
C LEU A 41 18.18 -0.13 -12.39
N LEU A 42 18.06 0.79 -11.45
CA LEU A 42 18.93 1.95 -11.32
C LEU A 42 20.28 1.63 -10.70
N GLY A 43 20.54 0.37 -10.33
CA GLY A 43 21.79 -0.09 -9.74
C GLY A 43 21.93 0.14 -8.25
N PHE A 44 20.88 0.60 -7.54
CA PHE A 44 20.90 0.87 -6.10
C PHE A 44 20.30 -0.26 -5.25
N GLY A 45 19.94 -1.37 -5.84
CA GLY A 45 19.35 -2.52 -5.16
C GLY A 45 20.19 -3.78 -5.25
N GLU A 46 19.62 -4.90 -4.82
CA GLU A 46 20.26 -6.20 -4.95
C GLU A 46 20.48 -6.53 -6.43
N GLN A 47 21.73 -6.83 -6.77
CA GLN A 47 22.10 -7.27 -8.12
C GLN A 47 21.62 -8.72 -8.32
N GLY A 48 20.71 -8.92 -9.25
CA GLY A 48 20.16 -10.25 -9.58
C GLY A 48 19.22 -10.20 -10.77
N SER A 49 18.80 -11.38 -11.22
CA SER A 49 17.80 -11.47 -12.27
C SER A 49 16.49 -10.82 -11.82
N PHE A 50 16.10 -9.78 -12.52
CA PHE A 50 14.85 -9.05 -12.31
C PHE A 50 13.61 -9.96 -12.29
N ALA A 51 13.55 -10.92 -13.21
CA ALA A 51 12.48 -11.89 -13.27
C ALA A 51 12.42 -12.77 -12.01
N LEU A 52 13.58 -13.14 -11.47
CA LEU A 52 13.65 -13.94 -10.25
C LEU A 52 13.16 -13.14 -9.03
N GLN A 53 13.52 -11.87 -8.91
CA GLN A 53 13.04 -11.01 -7.83
C GLN A 53 11.51 -10.84 -7.88
N LEU A 54 10.94 -10.64 -9.07
CA LEU A 54 9.50 -10.59 -9.28
C LEU A 54 8.81 -11.86 -8.82
N VAL A 55 9.31 -13.01 -9.29
CA VAL A 55 8.75 -14.32 -8.93
C VAL A 55 8.85 -14.57 -7.43
N LEU A 56 10.01 -14.29 -6.82
CA LEU A 56 10.20 -14.44 -5.37
C LEU A 56 9.23 -13.54 -4.58
N GLN A 57 9.11 -12.27 -4.93
CA GLN A 57 8.19 -11.35 -4.25
C GLN A 57 6.75 -11.84 -4.31
N LEU A 58 6.30 -12.36 -5.46
CA LEU A 58 4.96 -12.88 -5.63
C LEU A 58 4.77 -14.21 -4.90
N VAL A 59 5.62 -15.20 -5.17
CA VAL A 59 5.46 -16.57 -4.64
C VAL A 59 5.59 -16.59 -3.13
N VAL A 60 6.65 -15.97 -2.61
CA VAL A 60 6.86 -15.90 -1.15
C VAL A 60 5.76 -15.07 -0.48
N GLY A 61 5.39 -13.94 -1.08
CA GLY A 61 4.30 -13.11 -0.57
C GLY A 61 2.98 -13.86 -0.46
N LEU A 62 2.61 -14.59 -1.51
CA LEU A 62 1.42 -15.44 -1.53
C LEU A 62 1.50 -16.57 -0.49
N ALA A 63 2.63 -17.31 -0.47
CA ALA A 63 2.80 -18.46 0.41
C ALA A 63 2.75 -18.06 1.89
N VAL A 64 3.49 -17.01 2.28
CA VAL A 64 3.52 -16.53 3.68
C VAL A 64 2.16 -15.97 4.09
N GLY A 65 1.49 -15.19 3.23
CA GLY A 65 0.15 -14.67 3.54
C GLY A 65 -0.90 -15.77 3.73
N CYS A 66 -0.90 -16.78 2.86
CA CYS A 66 -1.78 -17.94 2.98
C CYS A 66 -1.47 -18.79 4.22
N ALA A 67 -0.19 -19.04 4.49
CA ALA A 67 0.24 -19.81 5.67
C ALA A 67 -0.14 -19.09 6.97
N ALA A 68 0.12 -17.77 7.06
CA ALA A 68 -0.27 -16.96 8.21
C ALA A 68 -1.79 -16.99 8.45
N ALA A 69 -2.60 -16.87 7.38
CA ALA A 69 -4.04 -16.93 7.48
C ALA A 69 -4.54 -18.31 7.97
N TRP A 70 -3.96 -19.38 7.45
CA TRP A 70 -4.30 -20.73 7.84
C TRP A 70 -3.94 -21.02 9.31
N VAL A 71 -2.72 -20.66 9.72
CA VAL A 71 -2.26 -20.81 11.11
C VAL A 71 -3.13 -19.99 12.06
N SER A 72 -3.36 -18.72 11.75
CA SER A 72 -4.17 -17.84 12.59
C SER A 72 -5.59 -18.33 12.76
N ARG A 73 -6.20 -18.83 11.68
CA ARG A 73 -7.53 -19.42 11.74
C ARG A 73 -7.55 -20.61 12.70
N LYS A 74 -6.61 -21.57 12.54
CA LYS A 74 -6.55 -22.77 13.36
C LYS A 74 -6.31 -22.47 14.83
N MET A 75 -5.47 -21.45 15.11
CA MET A 75 -5.19 -21.02 16.48
C MET A 75 -6.38 -20.31 17.13
N LEU A 76 -7.05 -19.41 16.40
CA LEU A 76 -8.25 -18.71 16.88
C LEU A 76 -9.41 -19.66 17.15
N GLU A 77 -9.57 -20.73 16.35
CA GLU A 77 -10.64 -21.69 16.52
C GLU A 77 -10.42 -22.63 17.73
N ARG A 78 -9.17 -22.92 18.12
CA ARG A 78 -8.85 -24.00 19.06
C ARG A 78 -8.16 -23.57 20.35
N TRP A 79 -7.32 -22.53 20.31
CA TRP A 79 -6.34 -22.29 21.38
C TRP A 79 -6.47 -20.92 22.03
N ILE A 80 -7.10 -19.97 21.38
CA ILE A 80 -7.13 -18.60 21.86
C ILE A 80 -8.44 -18.36 22.58
N SER A 81 -8.33 -18.04 23.88
CA SER A 81 -9.45 -17.68 24.73
C SER A 81 -9.91 -16.25 24.49
N ASP A 82 -11.14 -15.97 24.89
CA ASP A 82 -11.78 -14.66 24.78
C ASP A 82 -10.91 -13.55 25.39
N GLY A 83 -10.65 -12.50 24.63
CA GLY A 83 -9.89 -11.34 25.03
C GLY A 83 -8.43 -11.29 24.52
N LEU A 84 -7.85 -12.42 24.11
CA LEU A 84 -6.47 -12.47 23.59
C LEU A 84 -6.38 -12.40 22.06
N GLU A 85 -7.50 -12.44 21.35
CA GLU A 85 -7.53 -12.47 19.89
C GLU A 85 -6.87 -11.25 19.26
N THR A 86 -7.05 -10.08 19.87
CA THR A 86 -6.47 -8.82 19.36
C THR A 86 -4.94 -8.83 19.43
N VAL A 87 -4.39 -9.21 20.59
CA VAL A 87 -2.94 -9.29 20.81
C VAL A 87 -2.32 -10.34 19.90
N PHE A 88 -2.98 -11.50 19.79
CA PHE A 88 -2.54 -12.56 18.88
C PHE A 88 -2.50 -12.10 17.43
N LEU A 89 -3.55 -11.41 16.96
CA LEU A 89 -3.58 -10.93 15.58
C LEU A 89 -2.52 -9.85 15.31
N ILE A 90 -2.23 -8.96 16.27
CA ILE A 90 -1.12 -8.02 16.16
C ILE A 90 0.20 -8.78 15.99
N ALA A 91 0.46 -9.77 16.84
CA ALA A 91 1.65 -10.60 16.77
C ALA A 91 1.76 -11.32 15.41
N MET A 92 0.65 -11.87 14.92
CA MET A 92 0.61 -12.53 13.60
C MET A 92 0.83 -11.57 12.44
N VAL A 93 0.33 -10.34 12.50
CA VAL A 93 0.61 -9.29 11.49
C VAL A 93 2.11 -8.98 11.46
N LEU A 94 2.72 -8.75 12.62
CA LEU A 94 4.15 -8.45 12.72
C LEU A 94 5.01 -9.64 12.24
N LEU A 95 4.64 -10.84 12.62
CA LEU A 95 5.32 -12.07 12.21
C LEU A 95 5.19 -12.31 10.71
N CYS A 96 4.00 -12.16 10.14
CA CYS A 96 3.76 -12.28 8.71
C CYS A 96 4.61 -11.27 7.91
N TYR A 97 4.66 -10.01 8.36
CA TYR A 97 5.49 -8.98 7.77
C TYR A 97 6.98 -9.36 7.85
N GLY A 98 7.47 -9.70 9.05
CA GLY A 98 8.87 -10.03 9.29
C GLY A 98 9.35 -11.25 8.51
N VAL A 99 8.59 -12.35 8.54
CA VAL A 99 8.93 -13.57 7.78
C VAL A 99 8.95 -13.31 6.27
N SER A 100 7.93 -12.61 5.75
CA SER A 100 7.90 -12.30 4.33
C SER A 100 9.08 -11.43 3.91
N SER A 101 9.43 -10.43 4.71
CA SER A 101 10.57 -9.55 4.46
C SER A 101 11.91 -10.30 4.52
N LEU A 102 12.10 -11.17 5.51
CA LEU A 102 13.33 -12.00 5.64
C LEU A 102 13.51 -12.94 4.47
N LEU A 103 12.43 -13.48 3.92
CA LEU A 103 12.45 -14.37 2.77
C LEU A 103 12.47 -13.62 1.43
N ARG A 104 12.68 -12.30 1.43
CA ARG A 104 12.68 -11.43 0.24
C ARG A 104 11.36 -11.46 -0.54
N GLY A 105 10.27 -11.80 0.14
CA GLY A 105 8.91 -11.74 -0.37
C GLY A 105 8.31 -10.35 -0.29
N ASN A 106 7.18 -10.15 -0.94
CA ASN A 106 6.41 -8.92 -0.79
C ASN A 106 5.57 -8.97 0.48
N ALA A 107 6.06 -8.30 1.54
CA ALA A 107 5.39 -8.26 2.85
C ALA A 107 4.00 -7.60 2.79
N TYR A 108 3.82 -6.59 1.93
CA TYR A 108 2.51 -5.94 1.74
C TYR A 108 1.50 -6.90 1.10
N LEU A 109 1.94 -7.70 0.12
CA LEU A 109 1.11 -8.74 -0.49
C LEU A 109 0.72 -9.83 0.52
N SER A 110 1.68 -10.25 1.36
CA SER A 110 1.43 -11.24 2.42
C SER A 110 0.37 -10.75 3.39
N LEU A 111 0.49 -9.51 3.88
CA LEU A 111 -0.48 -8.91 4.79
C LEU A 111 -1.85 -8.70 4.16
N TYR A 112 -1.88 -8.29 2.90
CA TYR A 112 -3.13 -8.11 2.15
C TYR A 112 -3.90 -9.43 2.03
N LEU A 113 -3.20 -10.51 1.63
CA LEU A 113 -3.81 -11.85 1.55
C LEU A 113 -4.21 -12.39 2.91
N PHE A 114 -3.35 -12.23 3.91
CA PHE A 114 -3.65 -12.59 5.29
C PHE A 114 -4.96 -11.93 5.75
N GLY A 115 -5.09 -10.62 5.52
CA GLY A 115 -6.28 -9.87 5.88
C GLY A 115 -7.56 -10.32 5.15
N ILE A 116 -7.48 -10.54 3.84
CA ILE A 116 -8.64 -11.01 3.04
C ILE A 116 -9.05 -12.42 3.45
N LEU A 117 -8.11 -13.35 3.54
CA LEU A 117 -8.41 -14.74 3.83
C LEU A 117 -8.98 -14.91 5.23
N LEU A 118 -8.42 -14.21 6.21
CA LEU A 118 -8.92 -14.23 7.58
C LEU A 118 -10.23 -13.45 7.71
N GLY A 119 -10.31 -12.28 7.09
CA GLY A 119 -11.47 -11.39 7.14
C GLY A 119 -12.74 -11.99 6.53
N ASN A 120 -12.62 -12.90 5.56
CA ASN A 120 -13.77 -13.60 4.96
C ASN A 120 -14.26 -14.81 5.77
N ARG A 121 -13.65 -15.08 6.92
CA ARG A 121 -14.07 -16.18 7.80
C ARG A 121 -14.91 -15.70 8.99
N PRO A 122 -15.78 -16.56 9.52
CA PRO A 122 -16.46 -16.28 10.77
C PRO A 122 -15.44 -16.36 11.92
N ILE A 123 -15.08 -15.21 12.47
CA ILE A 123 -14.19 -15.09 13.64
C ILE A 123 -15.04 -14.62 14.81
N ARG A 124 -14.77 -15.15 16.00
CA ARG A 124 -15.39 -14.67 17.23
C ARG A 124 -15.01 -13.18 17.39
N GLN A 125 -15.91 -12.40 17.92
CA GLN A 125 -15.73 -10.95 18.16
C GLN A 125 -15.22 -10.13 16.96
N LYS A 126 -15.50 -10.56 15.72
CA LYS A 126 -15.05 -9.90 14.47
C LYS A 126 -15.31 -8.39 14.45
N ARG A 127 -16.44 -7.92 15.00
CA ARG A 127 -16.77 -6.48 15.05
C ARG A 127 -15.79 -5.70 15.93
N THR A 128 -15.43 -6.25 17.09
CA THR A 128 -14.46 -5.66 18.03
C THR A 128 -13.09 -5.57 17.40
N LEU A 129 -12.64 -6.64 16.74
CA LEU A 129 -11.38 -6.70 16.01
C LEU A 129 -11.32 -5.65 14.88
N ILE A 130 -12.36 -5.55 14.07
CA ILE A 130 -12.44 -4.54 13.00
C ILE A 130 -12.35 -3.13 13.60
N SER A 131 -13.12 -2.83 14.65
CA SER A 131 -13.06 -1.50 15.30
C SER A 131 -11.68 -1.17 15.85
N PHE A 132 -11.00 -2.17 16.42
CA PHE A 132 -9.65 -2.00 16.93
C PHE A 132 -8.66 -1.67 15.81
N PHE A 133 -8.63 -2.49 14.75
CA PHE A 133 -7.73 -2.26 13.61
C PHE A 133 -8.05 -0.98 12.84
N ASP A 134 -9.31 -0.59 12.75
CA ASP A 134 -9.71 0.72 12.22
C ASP A 134 -9.12 1.87 13.06
N GLY A 135 -9.12 1.74 14.38
CA GLY A 135 -8.49 2.69 15.31
C GLY A 135 -6.98 2.78 15.12
N VAL A 136 -6.30 1.64 15.09
CA VAL A 136 -4.84 1.56 14.86
C VAL A 136 -4.47 2.18 13.50
N THR A 137 -5.23 1.87 12.45
CA THR A 137 -5.01 2.42 11.11
C THR A 137 -5.13 3.95 11.10
N ARG A 138 -6.13 4.50 11.79
CA ARG A 138 -6.30 5.97 11.90
C ARG A 138 -5.14 6.61 12.66
N LEU A 139 -4.70 6.02 13.78
CA LEU A 139 -3.55 6.52 14.54
C LEU A 139 -2.27 6.47 13.71
N ALA A 140 -2.01 5.34 13.03
CA ALA A 140 -0.86 5.21 12.14
C ALA A 140 -0.90 6.24 11.00
N GLN A 141 -2.07 6.49 10.42
CA GLN A 141 -2.27 7.49 9.38
C GLN A 141 -1.93 8.90 9.87
N ILE A 142 -2.42 9.27 11.06
CA ILE A 142 -2.11 10.56 11.69
C ILE A 142 -0.60 10.67 11.93
N ALA A 143 0.03 9.65 12.50
CA ALA A 143 1.46 9.64 12.77
C ALA A 143 2.30 9.79 11.50
N VAL A 144 1.97 9.06 10.45
CA VAL A 144 2.68 9.15 9.15
C VAL A 144 2.55 10.53 8.54
N PHE A 145 1.34 11.10 8.48
CA PHE A 145 1.14 12.45 7.93
C PHE A 145 1.81 13.52 8.79
N PHE A 146 1.83 13.35 10.09
CA PHE A 146 2.53 14.25 11.00
C PHE A 146 4.04 14.24 10.73
N VAL A 147 4.65 13.05 10.63
CA VAL A 147 6.08 12.91 10.31
C VAL A 147 6.40 13.49 8.91
N ILE A 148 5.58 13.20 7.90
CA ILE A 148 5.75 13.79 6.57
C ILE A 148 5.67 15.32 6.63
N GLY A 149 4.73 15.87 7.41
CA GLY A 149 4.62 17.32 7.64
C GLY A 149 5.86 17.92 8.26
N LEU A 150 6.45 17.26 9.27
CA LEU A 150 7.71 17.70 9.90
C LEU A 150 8.90 17.63 8.94
N LEU A 151 8.95 16.64 8.08
CA LEU A 151 10.01 16.46 7.09
C LEU A 151 9.85 17.37 5.87
N SER A 152 8.73 18.07 5.72
CA SER A 152 8.50 18.94 4.56
C SER A 152 9.15 20.33 4.76
N PHE A 153 9.76 20.84 3.67
CA PHE A 153 10.36 22.19 3.65
C PHE A 153 9.48 23.15 2.85
N PRO A 154 8.64 23.96 3.50
CA PRO A 154 7.71 24.86 2.79
C PRO A 154 8.38 25.85 1.85
N LYS A 155 9.63 26.27 2.17
CA LYS A 155 10.39 27.23 1.35
C LYS A 155 10.72 26.72 -0.05
N GLN A 156 10.85 25.40 -0.23
CA GLN A 156 11.20 24.80 -1.52
C GLN A 156 9.96 24.38 -2.34
N MET A 157 8.78 24.34 -1.72
CA MET A 157 7.54 23.96 -2.39
C MET A 157 7.19 24.82 -3.60
N PRO A 158 7.29 26.18 -3.55
CA PRO A 158 6.89 27.00 -4.70
C PRO A 158 7.70 26.73 -5.99
N ALA A 159 9.00 26.47 -5.85
CA ALA A 159 9.88 26.18 -6.99
C ALA A 159 9.51 24.91 -7.73
N ASN A 160 8.97 23.92 -7.02
CA ASN A 160 8.66 22.59 -7.55
C ASN A 160 7.17 22.40 -7.87
N LEU A 161 6.35 23.35 -7.47
CA LEU A 161 4.90 23.30 -7.64
C LEU A 161 4.48 23.11 -9.12
N PRO A 162 5.04 23.79 -10.12
CA PRO A 162 4.64 23.62 -11.51
C PRO A 162 4.89 22.19 -12.01
N MET A 163 6.06 21.63 -11.69
CA MET A 163 6.41 20.26 -12.07
C MET A 163 5.52 19.23 -11.37
N ALA A 164 5.27 19.42 -10.07
CA ALA A 164 4.40 18.55 -9.30
C ALA A 164 2.95 18.57 -9.83
N LEU A 165 2.44 19.76 -10.18
CA LEU A 165 1.11 19.90 -10.79
C LEU A 165 1.04 19.25 -12.17
N ALA A 166 2.07 19.41 -13.01
CA ALA A 166 2.13 18.76 -14.31
C ALA A 166 2.09 17.22 -14.18
N VAL A 167 2.92 16.64 -13.32
CA VAL A 167 2.94 15.20 -13.07
C VAL A 167 1.60 14.73 -12.49
N CYS A 168 1.05 15.43 -11.52
CA CYS A 168 -0.26 15.13 -10.94
C CYS A 168 -1.36 15.16 -12.01
N GLY A 169 -1.35 16.19 -12.88
CA GLY A 169 -2.29 16.32 -14.00
C GLY A 169 -2.19 15.15 -14.98
N ILE A 170 -0.98 14.81 -15.43
CA ILE A 170 -0.76 13.68 -16.35
C ILE A 170 -1.23 12.38 -15.73
N VAL A 171 -0.89 12.11 -14.47
CA VAL A 171 -1.30 10.88 -13.80
C VAL A 171 -2.82 10.82 -13.63
N THR A 172 -3.46 11.90 -13.21
CA THR A 172 -4.89 11.92 -12.89
C THR A 172 -5.77 11.93 -14.14
N PHE A 173 -5.41 12.72 -15.15
CA PHE A 173 -6.26 12.94 -16.33
C PHE A 173 -5.89 12.08 -17.53
N LEU A 174 -4.69 11.53 -17.59
CA LEU A 174 -4.23 10.73 -18.72
C LEU A 174 -3.94 9.28 -18.30
N SER A 175 -3.00 9.05 -17.41
CA SER A 175 -2.51 7.71 -17.06
C SER A 175 -3.61 6.84 -16.43
N ARG A 176 -4.33 7.36 -15.44
CA ARG A 176 -5.39 6.61 -14.76
C ARG A 176 -6.60 6.28 -15.63
N PRO A 177 -7.20 7.24 -16.36
CA PRO A 177 -8.32 6.92 -17.25
C PRO A 177 -7.95 5.89 -18.32
N ILE A 178 -6.75 5.98 -18.90
CA ILE A 178 -6.27 5.00 -19.87
C ILE A 178 -6.14 3.62 -19.23
N ALA A 179 -5.47 3.52 -18.09
CA ALA A 179 -5.25 2.25 -17.40
C ALA A 179 -6.58 1.60 -16.99
N THR A 180 -7.49 2.37 -16.36
CA THR A 180 -8.80 1.85 -15.95
C THR A 180 -9.66 1.47 -17.14
N TYR A 181 -9.63 2.22 -18.24
CA TYR A 181 -10.35 1.88 -19.45
C TYR A 181 -9.85 0.55 -20.06
N VAL A 182 -8.53 0.42 -20.22
CA VAL A 182 -7.92 -0.79 -20.80
C VAL A 182 -8.21 -2.03 -19.95
N LEU A 183 -8.16 -1.91 -18.61
CA LEU A 183 -8.38 -3.04 -17.70
C LEU A 183 -9.86 -3.40 -17.53
N LEU A 184 -10.75 -2.42 -17.42
CA LEU A 184 -12.16 -2.66 -17.08
C LEU A 184 -13.06 -2.84 -18.29
N ARG A 185 -12.63 -2.41 -19.47
CA ARG A 185 -13.40 -2.58 -20.70
C ARG A 185 -13.62 -4.06 -21.07
N PRO A 186 -12.58 -4.93 -21.02
CA PRO A 186 -12.76 -6.38 -21.24
C PRO A 186 -13.69 -7.03 -20.21
N ALA A 187 -13.74 -6.51 -18.98
CA ALA A 187 -14.63 -6.98 -17.91
C ALA A 187 -16.08 -6.51 -18.07
N LYS A 188 -16.45 -5.89 -19.22
CA LYS A 188 -17.79 -5.38 -19.52
C LYS A 188 -18.33 -4.35 -18.52
N CYS A 189 -17.44 -3.62 -17.82
CA CYS A 189 -17.84 -2.54 -16.94
C CYS A 189 -18.43 -1.35 -17.71
N SER A 190 -19.40 -0.66 -17.10
CA SER A 190 -20.01 0.51 -17.71
C SER A 190 -19.02 1.70 -17.75
N LEU A 191 -19.17 2.60 -18.72
CA LEU A 191 -18.31 3.80 -18.81
C LEU A 191 -18.40 4.67 -17.56
N ARG A 192 -19.57 4.73 -16.91
CA ARG A 192 -19.77 5.46 -15.65
C ARG A 192 -18.97 4.85 -14.52
N GLN A 193 -18.92 3.52 -14.45
CA GLN A 193 -18.15 2.77 -13.49
C GLN A 193 -16.64 3.00 -13.70
N ILE A 194 -16.17 2.92 -14.94
CA ILE A 194 -14.78 3.19 -15.32
C ILE A 194 -14.38 4.63 -14.93
N ALA A 195 -15.20 5.60 -15.24
CA ALA A 195 -14.95 7.00 -14.90
C ALA A 195 -14.88 7.21 -13.37
N LEU A 196 -15.79 6.57 -12.62
CA LEU A 196 -15.79 6.66 -11.16
C LEU A 196 -14.55 6.03 -10.53
N VAL A 197 -14.14 4.85 -10.99
CA VAL A 197 -12.92 4.18 -10.51
C VAL A 197 -11.67 4.99 -10.87
N SER A 198 -11.61 5.54 -12.08
CA SER A 198 -10.52 6.42 -12.51
C SER A 198 -10.38 7.66 -11.61
N TRP A 199 -11.50 8.28 -11.24
CA TRP A 199 -11.52 9.48 -10.40
C TRP A 199 -11.27 9.17 -8.92
N ALA A 200 -11.82 8.05 -8.42
CA ALA A 200 -11.79 7.66 -7.00
C ALA A 200 -10.39 7.25 -6.50
N GLY A 201 -9.43 7.08 -7.36
CA GLY A 201 -8.08 6.62 -7.02
C GLY A 201 -7.21 7.68 -6.34
N LEU A 202 -7.66 8.14 -5.20
CA LEU A 202 -6.87 9.02 -4.34
C LEU A 202 -5.67 8.22 -3.78
N ARG A 203 -4.48 8.80 -3.89
CA ARG A 203 -3.26 8.19 -3.35
C ARG A 203 -3.18 8.44 -1.85
N GLY A 204 -2.78 7.40 -1.11
CA GLY A 204 -2.55 7.46 0.34
C GLY A 204 -1.11 7.85 0.69
N ALA A 205 -0.79 7.80 1.98
CA ALA A 205 0.56 8.04 2.50
C ALA A 205 1.61 7.03 1.99
N SER A 206 1.20 5.84 1.57
CA SER A 206 2.06 4.78 1.04
C SER A 206 2.92 5.23 -0.15
N SER A 207 2.38 6.05 -1.06
CA SER A 207 3.14 6.58 -2.19
C SER A 207 4.33 7.45 -1.75
N THR A 208 4.17 8.23 -0.68
CA THR A 208 5.26 9.03 -0.10
C THR A 208 6.28 8.14 0.59
N VAL A 209 5.83 7.12 1.31
CA VAL A 209 6.74 6.15 1.95
C VAL A 209 7.60 5.42 0.92
N PHE A 210 7.03 5.00 -0.20
CA PHE A 210 7.79 4.34 -1.27
C PHE A 210 8.77 5.28 -1.98
N ALA A 211 8.42 6.57 -2.13
CA ALA A 211 9.36 7.58 -2.61
C ALA A 211 10.53 7.76 -1.64
N ILE A 212 10.28 7.87 -0.34
CA ILE A 212 11.32 7.96 0.69
C ILE A 212 12.20 6.71 0.69
N MET A 213 11.61 5.52 0.51
CA MET A 213 12.34 4.26 0.43
C MET A 213 13.33 4.25 -0.76
N ALA A 214 12.92 4.73 -1.92
CA ALA A 214 13.79 4.85 -3.08
C ALA A 214 14.99 5.78 -2.80
N VAL A 215 14.75 6.90 -2.11
CA VAL A 215 15.81 7.83 -1.70
C VAL A 215 16.74 7.21 -0.68
N ALA A 216 16.21 6.55 0.34
CA ALA A 216 16.98 5.86 1.36
C ALA A 216 17.86 4.74 0.77
N ALA A 217 17.45 4.15 -0.37
CA ALA A 217 18.24 3.20 -1.13
C ALA A 217 19.38 3.86 -1.94
N GLY A 218 19.52 5.19 -1.92
CA GLY A 218 20.60 5.92 -2.60
C GLY A 218 20.25 6.49 -3.97
N VAL A 219 18.98 6.40 -4.38
CA VAL A 219 18.53 7.04 -5.62
C VAL A 219 18.51 8.56 -5.44
N THR A 220 19.68 9.19 -5.56
CA THR A 220 19.81 10.64 -5.56
C THR A 220 19.43 11.15 -6.95
N MET A 221 18.19 11.49 -7.14
CA MET A 221 17.79 12.23 -8.32
C MET A 221 18.08 13.71 -8.11
N HIS A 222 19.12 14.21 -8.76
CA HIS A 222 19.56 15.61 -8.75
C HIS A 222 18.50 16.64 -9.18
N ARG A 223 17.26 16.22 -9.48
CA ARG A 223 16.19 17.09 -9.97
C ARG A 223 14.78 16.74 -9.47
N LEU A 224 14.60 15.80 -8.57
CA LEU A 224 13.29 15.59 -7.94
C LEU A 224 13.31 16.17 -6.52
N SER A 225 13.03 17.42 -6.45
CA SER A 225 13.15 18.32 -5.31
C SER A 225 12.19 18.09 -4.15
N LEU A 226 11.49 16.98 -4.09
CA LEU A 226 10.80 16.53 -2.88
C LEU A 226 11.75 15.84 -1.90
N ILE A 227 13.00 15.62 -2.30
CA ILE A 227 13.94 14.74 -1.62
C ILE A 227 15.24 15.44 -1.17
N HIS A 228 15.46 16.68 -1.53
CA HIS A 228 16.53 17.51 -0.95
C HIS A 228 16.29 17.87 0.53
N ILE A 229 15.60 17.00 1.23
CA ILE A 229 15.17 17.21 2.63
C ILE A 229 16.19 16.69 3.63
N SER A 230 17.19 15.91 3.27
CA SER A 230 18.01 15.22 4.25
C SER A 230 19.53 15.35 4.16
N GLU A 231 20.09 16.20 3.31
CA GLU A 231 21.51 16.53 3.45
C GLU A 231 21.66 17.90 4.13
N PRO A 232 22.12 17.95 5.39
CA PRO A 232 22.76 19.15 5.88
C PRO A 232 24.00 19.35 5.01
N THR A 233 24.05 20.48 4.30
CA THR A 233 25.24 20.95 3.60
C THR A 233 26.42 20.84 4.58
N ARG A 234 27.29 19.85 4.42
CA ARG A 234 28.62 19.88 4.98
C ARG A 234 29.32 21.06 4.31
N PRO A 235 29.80 22.04 5.03
CA PRO A 235 30.73 23.00 4.44
C PRO A 235 31.97 22.21 4.05
N GLU A 236 32.31 22.27 2.78
CA GLU A 236 33.60 21.82 2.28
C GLU A 236 34.69 22.66 2.93
N PRO A 237 35.83 22.07 3.34
CA PRO A 237 36.93 22.75 3.97
C PRO A 237 37.66 23.69 3.02
#